data_46d24d536ad6fa96974c7d69e9213214
#
_entry.id   46d24d536ad6fa96974c7d69e9213214
#
_cell.length_a   1.000
_cell.length_b   1.000
_cell.length_c   1.000
_cell.angle_alpha   90.00
_cell.angle_beta   90.00
_cell.angle_gamma   90.00
#
_symmetry.space_group_name_H-M   'P 1'
#
loop_
_entity.id
_entity.type
_entity.pdbx_description
1 polymer ?
#
loop_
_entity_poly.entity_id
_entity_poly.type
_entity_poly.pdbx_seq_one_letter_code
_entity_poly.pdbx_strand_id
1 'polypeptide(L)'
;MSTNKSFSTETSERYARALFEVVNESSELVKTENSLIEFLNIYDSSPELVNFLKNPTQSNKNKLEAISIISNKLIFSKNLNNFVSLLVEKKRIFFIKKIIQNFLKLCSEKRGELKASLVSSKTLSLEELDAISTQFSQSIGSKIKFEYKVDESLI
;
A
#
# COMPACT_ATOMS: atom_id res chain seq x y z
N MET A 1 12.19 25.15 -5.84
CA MET A 1 11.69 24.92 -4.47
C MET A 1 12.05 23.52 -4.05
N SER A 2 12.91 23.37 -3.07
CA SER A 2 13.17 22.08 -2.46
C SER A 2 11.93 21.69 -1.65
N THR A 3 11.17 20.69 -2.12
CA THR A 3 10.19 20.03 -1.28
C THR A 3 10.96 19.30 -0.18
N ASN A 4 10.99 19.86 1.01
CA ASN A 4 11.48 19.15 2.18
C ASN A 4 10.53 17.98 2.44
N LYS A 5 10.84 16.83 1.82
CA LYS A 5 10.18 15.57 2.17
C LYS A 5 10.40 15.35 3.66
N SER A 6 9.33 15.10 4.41
CA SER A 6 9.47 14.78 5.82
C SER A 6 10.31 13.52 5.98
N PHE A 7 11.05 13.41 7.07
CA PHE A 7 11.81 12.20 7.43
C PHE A 7 10.97 10.92 7.32
N SER A 8 9.69 10.99 7.70
CA SER A 8 8.78 9.85 7.61
C SER A 8 8.49 9.42 6.17
N THR A 9 8.37 10.36 5.25
CA THR A 9 8.10 10.07 3.83
C THR A 9 9.33 9.44 3.18
N GLU A 10 10.49 10.01 3.37
CA GLU A 10 11.75 9.50 2.82
C GLU A 10 12.08 8.10 3.36
N THR A 11 11.93 7.89 4.66
CA THR A 11 12.12 6.58 5.29
C THR A 11 11.16 5.54 4.73
N SER A 12 9.88 5.89 4.59
CA SER A 12 8.85 4.98 4.07
C SER A 12 9.11 4.60 2.61
N GLU A 13 9.54 5.54 1.77
CA GLU A 13 9.91 5.29 0.37
C GLU A 13 11.12 4.35 0.27
N ARG A 14 12.12 4.54 1.11
CA ARG A 14 13.32 3.70 1.14
C ARG A 14 13.02 2.26 1.51
N TYR A 15 12.23 2.03 2.56
CA TYR A 15 11.83 0.69 2.97
C TYR A 15 10.93 0.02 1.94
N ALA A 16 10.00 0.75 1.34
CA ALA A 16 9.14 0.22 0.28
C ALA A 16 9.95 -0.23 -0.94
N ARG A 17 10.93 0.56 -1.36
CA ARG A 17 11.84 0.22 -2.46
C ARG A 17 12.68 -1.01 -2.15
N ALA A 18 13.23 -1.10 -0.94
CA ALA A 18 14.01 -2.25 -0.53
C ALA A 18 13.19 -3.55 -0.57
N LEU A 19 11.96 -3.53 -0.06
CA LEU A 19 11.06 -4.68 -0.14
C LEU A 19 10.74 -5.03 -1.59
N PHE A 20 10.43 -4.02 -2.40
CA PHE A 20 10.09 -4.21 -3.81
C PHE A 20 11.22 -4.92 -4.58
N GLU A 21 12.46 -4.49 -4.41
CA GLU A 21 13.63 -5.11 -5.06
C GLU A 21 13.76 -6.59 -4.66
N VAL A 22 13.69 -6.90 -3.36
CA VAL A 22 13.83 -8.28 -2.85
C VAL A 22 12.75 -9.21 -3.41
N VAL A 23 11.48 -8.80 -3.36
CA VAL A 23 10.37 -9.66 -3.79
C VAL A 23 10.22 -9.71 -5.31
N ASN A 24 10.70 -8.70 -6.03
CA ASN A 24 10.75 -8.71 -7.49
C ASN A 24 11.80 -9.69 -8.01
N GLU A 25 12.97 -9.73 -7.41
CA GLU A 25 14.03 -10.69 -7.75
C GLU A 25 13.62 -12.14 -7.44
N SER A 26 12.91 -12.37 -6.33
CA SER A 26 12.46 -13.71 -5.92
C SER A 26 11.16 -14.17 -6.60
N SER A 27 10.60 -13.40 -7.52
CA SER A 27 9.32 -13.67 -8.18
C SER A 27 8.11 -13.79 -7.22
N GLU A 28 8.19 -13.17 -6.06
CA GLU A 28 7.14 -13.16 -5.03
C GLU A 28 6.27 -11.90 -5.05
N LEU A 29 6.44 -11.03 -6.06
CA LEU A 29 5.83 -9.70 -6.08
C LEU A 29 4.30 -9.73 -5.91
N VAL A 30 3.61 -10.53 -6.72
CA VAL A 30 2.13 -10.61 -6.69
C VAL A 30 1.64 -11.17 -5.36
N LYS A 31 2.29 -12.21 -4.85
CA LYS A 31 1.94 -12.80 -3.55
C LYS A 31 2.12 -11.80 -2.42
N THR A 32 3.23 -11.10 -2.41
CA THR A 32 3.52 -10.07 -1.40
C THR A 32 2.54 -8.91 -1.48
N GLU A 33 2.21 -8.46 -2.69
CA GLU A 33 1.22 -7.41 -2.92
C GLU A 33 -0.14 -7.78 -2.32
N ASN A 34 -0.65 -8.98 -2.62
CA ASN A 34 -1.92 -9.46 -2.08
C ASN A 34 -1.90 -9.56 -0.54
N SER A 35 -0.83 -10.13 0.02
CA SER A 35 -0.68 -10.25 1.49
C SER A 35 -0.65 -8.88 2.17
N LEU A 36 -0.02 -7.88 1.56
CA LEU A 36 0.05 -6.53 2.10
C LEU A 36 -1.28 -5.76 1.98
N ILE A 37 -2.04 -6.00 0.92
CA ILE A 37 -3.39 -5.44 0.78
C ILE A 37 -4.30 -5.99 1.89
N GLU A 38 -4.27 -7.29 2.13
CA GLU A 38 -5.05 -7.92 3.20
C GLU A 38 -4.59 -7.43 4.59
N PHE A 39 -3.28 -7.31 4.81
CA PHE A 39 -2.74 -6.73 6.04
C PHE A 39 -3.24 -5.29 6.25
N LEU A 40 -3.23 -4.47 5.22
CA LEU A 40 -3.68 -3.09 5.29
C LEU A 40 -5.18 -2.99 5.63
N ASN A 41 -5.99 -3.91 5.10
CA ASN A 41 -7.41 -3.99 5.45
C ASN A 41 -7.62 -4.33 6.94
N ILE A 42 -6.84 -5.27 7.48
CA ILE A 42 -6.88 -5.60 8.92
C ILE A 42 -6.40 -4.39 9.75
N TYR A 43 -5.33 -3.75 9.34
CA TYR A 43 -4.77 -2.59 10.01
C TYR A 43 -5.77 -1.43 10.08
N ASP A 44 -6.41 -1.10 8.96
CA ASP A 44 -7.38 0.00 8.88
C ASP A 44 -8.70 -0.31 9.61
N SER A 45 -9.07 -1.58 9.76
CA SER A 45 -10.28 -2.01 10.47
C SER A 45 -10.09 -2.21 11.97
N SER A 46 -8.87 -2.16 12.48
CA SER A 46 -8.56 -2.39 13.90
C SER A 46 -7.79 -1.22 14.52
N PRO A 47 -8.48 -0.23 15.10
CA PRO A 47 -7.83 0.86 15.83
C PRO A 47 -6.92 0.37 16.97
N GLU A 48 -7.26 -0.74 17.60
CA GLU A 48 -6.43 -1.34 18.67
C GLU A 48 -5.09 -1.79 18.12
N LEU A 49 -5.06 -2.45 16.96
CA LEU A 49 -3.81 -2.87 16.30
C LEU A 49 -2.95 -1.66 15.94
N VAL A 50 -3.57 -0.62 15.37
CA VAL A 50 -2.88 0.62 15.00
C VAL A 50 -2.22 1.24 16.23
N ASN A 51 -2.97 1.42 17.31
CA ASN A 51 -2.49 2.00 18.55
C ASN A 51 -1.38 1.15 19.18
N PHE A 52 -1.54 -0.17 19.18
CA PHE A 52 -0.55 -1.11 19.69
C PHE A 52 0.78 -1.03 18.95
N LEU A 53 0.76 -1.03 17.62
CA LEU A 53 1.97 -0.95 16.80
C LEU A 53 2.67 0.41 16.90
N LYS A 54 1.89 1.49 17.06
CA LYS A 54 2.41 2.86 17.22
C LYS A 54 2.88 3.16 18.63
N ASN A 55 2.49 2.39 19.63
CA ASN A 55 2.82 2.65 21.01
C ASN A 55 4.32 2.42 21.27
N PRO A 56 5.09 3.46 21.65
CA PRO A 56 6.52 3.33 21.90
C PRO A 56 6.85 2.55 23.17
N THR A 57 5.89 2.39 24.10
CA THR A 57 6.09 1.66 25.35
C THR A 57 5.94 0.13 25.19
N GLN A 58 5.33 -0.31 24.10
CA GLN A 58 5.23 -1.74 23.80
C GLN A 58 6.59 -2.31 23.38
N SER A 59 6.93 -3.47 23.97
CA SER A 59 8.19 -4.15 23.64
C SER A 59 8.20 -4.67 22.20
N ASN A 60 9.39 -4.75 21.61
CA ASN A 60 9.57 -5.37 20.30
C ASN A 60 9.07 -6.82 20.29
N LYS A 61 9.28 -7.56 21.39
CA LYS A 61 8.80 -8.94 21.52
C LYS A 61 7.29 -9.03 21.36
N ASN A 62 6.53 -8.21 22.08
CA ASN A 62 5.07 -8.19 22.01
C ASN A 62 4.57 -7.82 20.59
N LYS A 63 5.24 -6.86 19.96
CA LYS A 63 4.91 -6.47 18.58
C LYS A 63 5.18 -7.59 17.57
N LEU A 64 6.30 -8.30 17.71
CA LEU A 64 6.65 -9.45 16.87
C LEU A 64 5.65 -10.60 17.05
N GLU A 65 5.22 -10.89 18.28
CA GLU A 65 4.20 -11.90 18.55
C GLU A 65 2.88 -11.57 17.87
N ALA A 66 2.40 -10.33 18.00
CA ALA A 66 1.16 -9.89 17.36
C ALA A 66 1.26 -9.98 15.81
N ILE A 67 2.36 -9.53 15.25
CA ILE A 67 2.61 -9.61 13.80
C ILE A 67 2.72 -11.06 13.34
N SER A 68 3.35 -11.93 14.11
CA SER A 68 3.47 -13.36 13.80
C SER A 68 2.10 -14.03 13.64
N ILE A 69 1.14 -13.71 14.51
CA ILE A 69 -0.23 -14.22 14.42
C ILE A 69 -0.87 -13.79 13.07
N ILE A 70 -0.74 -12.52 12.73
CA ILE A 70 -1.30 -11.98 11.48
C ILE A 70 -0.59 -12.58 10.27
N SER A 71 0.72 -12.64 10.29
CA SER A 71 1.52 -13.14 9.16
C SER A 71 1.29 -14.62 8.88
N ASN A 72 1.07 -15.42 9.92
CA ASN A 72 0.70 -16.82 9.77
C ASN A 72 -0.70 -16.97 9.14
N LYS A 73 -1.65 -16.14 9.56
CA LYS A 73 -3.00 -16.13 8.99
C LYS A 73 -3.01 -15.70 7.51
N LEU A 74 -2.20 -14.72 7.16
CA LEU A 74 -2.09 -14.20 5.79
C LEU A 74 -1.05 -14.92 4.93
N ILE A 75 -0.39 -15.93 5.47
CA ILE A 75 0.61 -16.77 4.79
C ILE A 75 1.73 -15.91 4.16
N PHE A 76 2.34 -15.05 4.97
CA PHE A 76 3.46 -14.23 4.53
C PHE A 76 4.62 -15.10 4.04
N SER A 77 5.27 -14.66 2.95
CA SER A 77 6.53 -15.27 2.53
C SER A 77 7.64 -15.04 3.55
N LYS A 78 8.70 -15.83 3.49
CA LYS A 78 9.87 -15.66 4.35
C LYS A 78 10.46 -14.25 4.22
N ASN A 79 10.56 -13.74 3.00
CA ASN A 79 11.09 -12.40 2.74
C ASN A 79 10.22 -11.31 3.39
N LEU A 80 8.89 -11.42 3.29
CA LEU A 80 7.98 -10.48 3.90
C LEU A 80 8.03 -10.55 5.44
N ASN A 81 8.08 -11.77 6.01
CA ASN A 81 8.24 -11.94 7.46
C ASN A 81 9.54 -11.30 7.98
N ASN A 82 10.66 -11.53 7.30
CA ASN A 82 11.94 -10.93 7.66
C ASN A 82 11.88 -9.40 7.58
N PHE A 83 11.25 -8.88 6.55
CA PHE A 83 11.10 -7.44 6.37
C PHE A 83 10.29 -6.79 7.50
N VAL A 84 9.14 -7.36 7.85
CA VAL A 84 8.29 -6.81 8.93
C VAL A 84 8.98 -6.93 10.27
N SER A 85 9.68 -8.04 10.53
CA SER A 85 10.51 -8.20 11.74
C SER A 85 11.60 -7.13 11.82
N LEU A 86 12.27 -6.83 10.72
CA LEU A 86 13.26 -5.75 10.63
C LEU A 86 12.65 -4.39 10.98
N LEU A 87 11.44 -4.09 10.52
CA LEU A 87 10.74 -2.85 10.85
C LEU A 87 10.49 -2.72 12.36
N VAL A 88 10.15 -3.81 13.03
CA VAL A 88 9.98 -3.82 14.49
C VAL A 88 11.30 -3.59 15.19
N GLU A 89 12.35 -4.33 14.82
CA GLU A 89 13.69 -4.20 15.41
C GLU A 89 14.27 -2.80 15.26
N LYS A 90 14.09 -2.19 14.10
CA LYS A 90 14.55 -0.82 13.80
C LYS A 90 13.61 0.26 14.34
N LYS A 91 12.55 -0.11 15.05
CA LYS A 91 11.54 0.81 15.58
C LYS A 91 10.89 1.67 14.47
N ARG A 92 10.64 1.07 13.31
CA ARG A 92 10.03 1.70 12.12
C ARG A 92 8.63 1.17 11.81
N ILE A 93 8.12 0.25 12.63
CA ILE A 93 6.81 -0.40 12.37
C ILE A 93 5.65 0.61 12.35
N PHE A 94 5.76 1.73 13.03
CA PHE A 94 4.72 2.76 13.00
C PHE A 94 4.58 3.45 11.63
N PHE A 95 5.54 3.27 10.72
CA PHE A 95 5.43 3.71 9.33
C PHE A 95 4.80 2.66 8.39
N ILE A 96 4.40 1.51 8.90
CA ILE A 96 4.00 0.35 8.08
C ILE A 96 2.94 0.72 7.02
N LYS A 97 1.94 1.52 7.36
CA LYS A 97 0.91 1.94 6.42
C LYS A 97 1.48 2.71 5.23
N LYS A 98 2.34 3.70 5.49
CA LYS A 98 3.01 4.47 4.43
C LYS A 98 3.94 3.61 3.58
N ILE A 99 4.66 2.69 4.21
CA ILE A 99 5.54 1.75 3.52
C ILE A 99 4.74 0.88 2.57
N ILE A 100 3.63 0.31 3.01
CA ILE A 100 2.76 -0.50 2.17
C ILE A 100 2.19 0.32 1.01
N GLN A 101 1.70 1.53 1.27
CA GLN A 101 1.16 2.40 0.22
C GLN A 101 2.21 2.72 -0.86
N ASN A 102 3.44 3.02 -0.46
CA ASN A 102 4.54 3.25 -1.40
C ASN A 102 4.93 1.98 -2.16
N PHE A 103 4.92 0.82 -1.50
CA PHE A 103 5.15 -0.46 -2.15
C PHE A 103 4.09 -0.76 -3.22
N LEU A 104 2.82 -0.58 -2.91
CA LEU A 104 1.72 -0.78 -3.86
C LEU A 104 1.82 0.18 -5.05
N LYS A 105 2.27 1.41 -4.82
CA LYS A 105 2.56 2.37 -5.88
C LYS A 105 3.66 1.87 -6.82
N LEU A 106 4.76 1.34 -6.28
CA LEU A 106 5.84 0.75 -7.08
C LEU A 106 5.37 -0.46 -7.90
N CYS A 107 4.48 -1.29 -7.34
CA CYS A 107 3.87 -2.40 -8.07
C CYS A 107 3.02 -1.89 -9.26
N SER A 108 2.22 -0.86 -9.06
CA SER A 108 1.42 -0.24 -10.11
C SER A 108 2.28 0.40 -11.20
N GLU A 109 3.34 1.09 -10.84
CA GLU A 109 4.30 1.68 -11.78
C GLU A 109 4.98 0.61 -12.63
N LYS A 110 5.37 -0.51 -12.03
CA LYS A 110 5.96 -1.63 -12.76
C LYS A 110 5.00 -2.21 -13.80
N ARG A 111 3.69 -2.27 -13.51
CA ARG A 111 2.68 -2.73 -14.45
C ARG A 111 2.34 -1.70 -15.54
N GLY A 112 2.92 -0.51 -15.49
CA GLY A 112 2.58 0.61 -16.39
C GLY A 112 1.18 1.18 -16.14
N GLU A 113 0.63 1.00 -14.94
CA GLU A 113 -0.67 1.53 -14.55
C GLU A 113 -0.57 3.02 -14.23
N LEU A 114 -1.39 3.82 -14.87
CA LEU A 114 -1.55 5.22 -14.54
C LEU A 114 -2.74 5.40 -13.59
N LYS A 115 -2.56 6.17 -12.54
CA LYS A 115 -3.66 6.59 -11.67
C LYS A 115 -4.23 7.90 -12.18
N ALA A 116 -5.53 7.93 -12.41
CA ALA A 116 -6.26 9.14 -12.75
C ALA A 116 -7.42 9.33 -11.79
N SER A 117 -7.69 10.59 -11.44
CA SER A 117 -8.86 10.95 -10.65
C SER A 117 -10.01 11.30 -11.59
N LEU A 118 -11.13 10.61 -11.46
CA LEU A 118 -12.36 10.92 -12.16
C LEU A 118 -13.34 11.58 -11.19
N VAL A 119 -13.66 12.83 -11.45
CA VAL A 119 -14.66 13.58 -10.68
C VAL A 119 -15.89 13.78 -11.56
N SER A 120 -17.05 13.39 -11.08
CA SER A 120 -18.33 13.55 -11.77
C SER A 120 -19.34 14.28 -10.92
N SER A 121 -20.18 15.09 -11.54
CA SER A 121 -21.32 15.74 -10.88
C SER A 121 -22.48 14.80 -10.58
N LYS A 122 -22.48 13.61 -11.19
CA LYS A 122 -23.52 12.59 -11.04
C LYS A 122 -22.89 11.24 -10.67
N THR A 123 -23.65 10.40 -10.01
CA THR A 123 -23.26 9.00 -9.80
C THR A 123 -23.24 8.27 -11.15
N LEU A 124 -22.12 7.67 -11.50
CA LEU A 124 -21.95 6.86 -12.70
C LEU A 124 -22.18 5.38 -12.38
N SER A 125 -22.75 4.66 -13.34
CA SER A 125 -22.87 3.21 -13.26
C SER A 125 -21.51 2.52 -13.46
N LEU A 126 -21.41 1.25 -13.06
CA LEU A 126 -20.20 0.45 -13.29
C LEU A 126 -19.87 0.32 -14.78
N GLU A 127 -20.91 0.22 -15.64
CA GLU A 127 -20.75 0.13 -17.08
C GLU A 127 -20.18 1.43 -17.67
N GLU A 128 -20.64 2.58 -17.19
CA GLU A 128 -20.13 3.90 -17.60
C GLU A 128 -18.68 4.10 -17.16
N LEU A 129 -18.33 3.70 -15.94
CA LEU A 129 -16.96 3.77 -15.43
C LEU A 129 -16.01 2.87 -16.23
N ASP A 130 -16.46 1.67 -16.60
CA ASP A 130 -15.67 0.73 -17.40
C ASP A 130 -15.48 1.24 -18.83
N ALA A 131 -16.52 1.79 -19.43
CA ALA A 131 -16.45 2.41 -20.77
C ALA A 131 -15.47 3.59 -20.81
N ILE A 132 -15.50 4.46 -19.79
CA ILE A 132 -14.58 5.60 -19.65
C ILE A 132 -13.14 5.09 -19.49
N SER A 133 -12.93 4.12 -18.61
CA SER A 133 -11.62 3.50 -18.37
C SER A 133 -11.03 2.90 -19.64
N THR A 134 -11.83 2.16 -20.39
CA THR A 134 -11.42 1.54 -21.66
C THR A 134 -11.05 2.59 -22.70
N GLN A 135 -11.88 3.61 -22.88
CA GLN A 135 -11.64 4.68 -23.85
C GLN A 135 -10.35 5.45 -23.56
N PHE A 136 -10.10 5.80 -22.29
CA PHE A 136 -8.88 6.51 -21.91
C PHE A 136 -7.65 5.61 -22.02
N SER A 137 -7.75 4.33 -21.64
CA SER A 137 -6.66 3.37 -21.79
C SER A 137 -6.22 3.19 -23.23
N GLN A 138 -7.18 3.16 -24.16
CA GLN A 138 -6.89 3.11 -25.60
C GLN A 138 -6.22 4.38 -26.11
N SER A 139 -6.66 5.55 -25.63
CA SER A 139 -6.12 6.85 -26.07
C SER A 139 -4.69 7.08 -25.58
N ILE A 140 -4.34 6.59 -24.39
CA ILE A 140 -3.04 6.83 -23.75
C ILE A 140 -2.08 5.65 -23.96
N GLY A 141 -2.58 4.47 -24.33
CA GLY A 141 -1.79 3.26 -24.53
C GLY A 141 -1.32 2.59 -23.23
N SER A 142 -1.90 2.95 -22.09
CA SER A 142 -1.57 2.40 -20.77
C SER A 142 -2.84 2.08 -19.98
N LYS A 143 -2.77 1.07 -19.11
CA LYS A 143 -3.87 0.81 -18.18
C LYS A 143 -4.02 1.97 -17.20
N ILE A 144 -5.27 2.44 -17.04
CA ILE A 144 -5.58 3.53 -16.12
C ILE A 144 -6.44 2.99 -14.97
N LYS A 145 -6.00 3.24 -13.73
CA LYS A 145 -6.83 3.08 -12.54
C LYS A 145 -7.43 4.42 -12.18
N PHE A 146 -8.76 4.49 -12.13
CA PHE A 146 -9.46 5.68 -11.71
C PHE A 146 -9.79 5.65 -10.22
N GLU A 147 -9.49 6.75 -9.53
CA GLU A 147 -10.15 7.11 -8.28
C GLU A 147 -11.40 7.91 -8.62
N TYR A 148 -12.55 7.34 -8.33
CA TYR A 148 -13.84 7.95 -8.63
C TYR A 148 -14.36 8.73 -7.43
N LYS A 149 -14.72 9.98 -7.66
CA LYS A 149 -15.41 10.83 -6.68
C LYS A 149 -16.62 11.48 -7.32
N VAL A 150 -17.68 11.59 -6.55
CA VAL A 150 -18.86 12.38 -6.91
C VAL A 150 -18.76 13.75 -6.24
N ASP A 151 -18.84 14.80 -7.04
CA ASP A 151 -18.89 16.18 -6.55
C ASP A 151 -20.06 16.89 -7.22
N GLU A 152 -21.16 17.00 -6.50
CA GLU A 152 -22.38 17.63 -6.99
C GLU A 152 -22.22 19.14 -7.25
N SER A 153 -21.15 19.76 -6.75
CA SER A 153 -20.88 21.18 -6.95
C SER A 153 -20.33 21.52 -8.34
N LEU A 154 -20.00 20.52 -9.17
CA LEU A 154 -19.45 20.69 -10.53
C LEU A 154 -20.50 21.02 -11.61
N ILE A 155 -21.66 21.47 -11.26
CA ILE A 155 -22.69 21.87 -12.21
C ILE A 155 -22.48 23.31 -12.66
#